data_bd1c4abbc0cefc4d6d7bf8462822ebae
#
_entry.id   bd1c4abbc0cefc4d6d7bf8462822ebae
#
_cell.length_a   1.000
_cell.length_b   1.000
_cell.length_c   1.000
_cell.angle_alpha   90.00
_cell.angle_beta   90.00
_cell.angle_gamma   90.00
#
_symmetry.space_group_name_H-M   'P 1'
#
loop_
_entity.id
_entity.type
_entity.pdbx_description
1 polymer ?
#
loop_
_entity_poly.entity_id
_entity_poly.type
_entity_poly.pdbx_seq_one_letter_code
_entity_poly.pdbx_strand_id
1 'polypeptide(L)'
;MVQTPVKPLTLDEFLKQPETKPASEYGDGQITQKPMPQGKRSILQRELTFALTVDFKPDKIAQAFPELRCTFGGKSIVPDIAVFIADRIPRDQNGQVSNSFLCHPNWTIEILSPGRSQTKVLRNIFHCLEHGTAMGWLLDPEESCVFVSDSPQSVQMFEQPEMILPVPTFANRVQLTVGEIFGWLTE
;
A
#
# COMPACT_ATOMS: atom_id res chain seq x y z
N MET A 1 -34.45 24.01 13.38
CA MET A 1 -33.63 24.25 12.18
C MET A 1 -33.42 22.89 11.49
N VAL A 2 -33.97 22.72 10.29
CA VAL A 2 -33.76 21.50 9.50
C VAL A 2 -32.36 21.62 8.87
N GLN A 3 -31.41 20.81 9.31
CA GLN A 3 -30.12 20.70 8.64
C GLN A 3 -30.36 20.03 7.29
N THR A 4 -30.10 20.74 6.20
CA THR A 4 -30.08 20.15 4.87
C THR A 4 -28.98 19.07 4.85
N PRO A 5 -29.27 17.80 4.49
CA PRO A 5 -28.23 16.79 4.42
C PRO A 5 -27.16 17.21 3.40
N VAL A 6 -25.93 17.36 3.86
CA VAL A 6 -24.79 17.63 2.98
C VAL A 6 -24.66 16.41 2.07
N LYS A 7 -24.81 16.60 0.76
CA LYS A 7 -24.64 15.53 -0.22
C LYS A 7 -23.21 14.97 -0.08
N PRO A 8 -23.06 13.65 0.11
CA PRO A 8 -21.72 13.06 0.19
C PRO A 8 -20.96 13.29 -1.13
N LEU A 9 -19.69 13.63 -1.02
CA LEU A 9 -18.80 13.80 -2.16
C LEU A 9 -18.71 12.50 -2.97
N THR A 10 -18.74 12.59 -4.28
CA THR A 10 -18.54 11.43 -5.16
C THR A 10 -17.07 11.20 -5.45
N LEU A 11 -16.71 9.98 -5.88
CA LEU A 11 -15.36 9.66 -6.32
C LEU A 11 -14.91 10.56 -7.48
N ASP A 12 -15.78 10.81 -8.46
CA ASP A 12 -15.48 11.68 -9.61
C ASP A 12 -15.22 13.12 -9.20
N GLU A 13 -15.96 13.63 -8.20
CA GLU A 13 -15.72 14.95 -7.64
C GLU A 13 -14.41 15.02 -6.86
N PHE A 14 -14.06 13.95 -6.14
CA PHE A 14 -12.77 13.83 -5.46
C PHE A 14 -11.59 13.83 -6.45
N LEU A 15 -11.67 13.04 -7.51
CA LEU A 15 -10.60 12.91 -8.51
C LEU A 15 -10.34 14.21 -9.31
N LYS A 16 -11.29 15.14 -9.31
CA LYS A 16 -11.12 16.47 -9.91
C LYS A 16 -10.44 17.49 -8.98
N GLN A 17 -10.29 17.15 -7.70
CA GLN A 17 -9.61 18.03 -6.75
C GLN A 17 -8.10 17.97 -6.95
N PRO A 18 -7.38 19.05 -6.62
CA PRO A 18 -5.92 19.05 -6.63
C PRO A 18 -5.37 17.97 -5.68
N GLU A 19 -4.27 17.34 -6.09
CA GLU A 19 -3.53 16.44 -5.20
C GLU A 19 -3.03 17.18 -3.96
N THR A 20 -3.13 16.53 -2.81
CA THR A 20 -2.69 17.08 -1.53
C THR A 20 -1.38 16.43 -1.07
N LYS A 21 -0.64 17.14 -0.22
CA LYS A 21 0.53 16.63 0.50
C LYS A 21 0.35 16.88 2.00
N PRO A 22 0.26 15.84 2.84
CA PRO A 22 0.19 14.41 2.50
C PRO A 22 -1.00 14.05 1.63
N ALA A 23 -0.90 12.91 0.93
CA ALA A 23 -1.93 12.44 0.03
C ALA A 23 -3.28 12.25 0.74
N SER A 24 -4.36 12.64 0.08
CA SER A 24 -5.73 12.33 0.50
C SER A 24 -6.23 11.07 -0.19
N GLU A 25 -6.99 10.28 0.53
CA GLU A 25 -7.68 9.07 0.07
C GLU A 25 -9.18 9.29 0.09
N TYR A 26 -9.89 8.58 -0.77
CA TYR A 26 -11.35 8.62 -0.81
C TYR A 26 -11.93 7.21 -0.61
N GLY A 27 -12.91 7.11 0.25
CA GLY A 27 -13.69 5.89 0.46
C GLY A 27 -15.01 6.20 1.16
N ASP A 28 -16.06 5.50 0.74
CA ASP A 28 -17.38 5.56 1.37
C ASP A 28 -17.94 6.99 1.52
N GLY A 29 -17.71 7.85 0.52
CA GLY A 29 -18.16 9.25 0.50
C GLY A 29 -17.34 10.20 1.36
N GLN A 30 -16.20 9.77 1.90
CA GLN A 30 -15.34 10.56 2.79
C GLN A 30 -13.93 10.70 2.25
N ILE A 31 -13.33 11.87 2.51
CA ILE A 31 -11.91 12.11 2.28
C ILE A 31 -11.15 11.91 3.59
N THR A 32 -10.06 11.15 3.54
CA THR A 32 -9.13 10.98 4.66
C THR A 32 -7.75 11.37 4.21
N GLN A 33 -7.10 12.30 4.90
CA GLN A 33 -5.71 12.66 4.61
C GLN A 33 -4.76 11.73 5.36
N LYS A 34 -3.72 11.25 4.67
CA LYS A 34 -2.63 10.48 5.30
C LYS A 34 -1.84 11.39 6.26
N PRO A 35 -1.28 10.84 7.35
CA PRO A 35 -0.37 11.62 8.19
C PRO A 35 0.90 12.00 7.44
N MET A 36 1.56 13.08 7.88
CA MET A 36 2.90 13.42 7.39
C MET A 36 3.87 12.26 7.61
N PRO A 37 4.73 11.94 6.63
CA PRO A 37 5.77 10.94 6.79
C PRO A 37 6.68 11.27 7.97
N GLN A 38 6.99 10.25 8.78
CA GLN A 38 7.94 10.33 9.88
C GLN A 38 9.16 9.45 9.60
N GLY A 39 10.24 9.65 10.34
CA GLY A 39 11.54 9.02 10.07
C GLY A 39 11.47 7.51 9.87
N LYS A 40 10.90 6.75 10.82
CA LYS A 40 10.78 5.28 10.73
C LYS A 40 10.03 4.86 9.46
N ARG A 41 8.87 5.46 9.20
CA ARG A 41 8.08 5.16 7.99
C ARG A 41 8.86 5.45 6.72
N SER A 42 9.55 6.58 6.66
CA SER A 42 10.33 6.98 5.47
C SER A 42 11.49 6.03 5.18
N ILE A 43 12.18 5.56 6.23
CA ILE A 43 13.27 4.57 6.10
C ILE A 43 12.70 3.24 5.61
N LEU A 44 11.68 2.69 6.28
CA LEU A 44 11.08 1.41 5.89
C LEU A 44 10.52 1.44 4.48
N GLN A 45 9.85 2.52 4.08
CA GLN A 45 9.32 2.68 2.73
C GLN A 45 10.44 2.70 1.68
N ARG A 46 11.51 3.45 1.94
CA ARG A 46 12.67 3.55 1.04
C ARG A 46 13.36 2.20 0.88
N GLU A 47 13.77 1.58 1.99
CA GLU A 47 14.55 0.34 1.98
C GLU A 47 13.75 -0.83 1.41
N LEU A 48 12.47 -0.96 1.79
CA LEU A 48 11.63 -2.02 1.26
C LEU A 48 11.34 -1.82 -0.25
N THR A 49 11.10 -0.59 -0.70
CA THR A 49 10.96 -0.30 -2.14
C THR A 49 12.24 -0.64 -2.89
N PHE A 50 13.41 -0.33 -2.32
CA PHE A 50 14.71 -0.65 -2.91
C PHE A 50 14.93 -2.17 -2.98
N ALA A 51 14.73 -2.90 -1.88
CA ALA A 51 14.89 -4.35 -1.83
C ALA A 51 14.01 -5.06 -2.87
N LEU A 52 12.72 -4.71 -2.93
CA LEU A 52 11.80 -5.26 -3.94
C LEU A 52 12.24 -4.91 -5.37
N THR A 53 12.74 -3.70 -5.60
CA THR A 53 13.23 -3.28 -6.92
C THR A 53 14.44 -4.09 -7.35
N VAL A 54 15.39 -4.36 -6.45
CA VAL A 54 16.58 -5.18 -6.72
C VAL A 54 16.17 -6.60 -7.15
N ASP A 55 15.20 -7.19 -6.46
CA ASP A 55 14.75 -8.55 -6.74
C ASP A 55 13.94 -8.66 -8.05
N PHE A 56 13.13 -7.66 -8.37
CA PHE A 56 12.25 -7.71 -9.55
C PHE A 56 12.89 -7.27 -10.86
N LYS A 57 13.85 -6.34 -10.79
CA LYS A 57 14.42 -5.67 -11.97
C LYS A 57 15.14 -6.60 -12.95
N PRO A 58 15.94 -7.60 -12.52
CA PRO A 58 16.69 -8.46 -13.45
C PRO A 58 15.79 -9.20 -14.44
N ASP A 59 14.68 -9.74 -13.96
CA ASP A 59 13.74 -10.54 -14.77
C ASP A 59 12.48 -9.77 -15.17
N LYS A 60 12.42 -8.48 -14.82
CA LYS A 60 11.25 -7.60 -15.09
C LYS A 60 9.93 -8.18 -14.62
N ILE A 61 9.93 -8.85 -13.45
CA ILE A 61 8.75 -9.54 -12.90
C ILE A 61 7.67 -8.55 -12.49
N ALA A 62 8.06 -7.51 -11.73
CA ALA A 62 7.17 -6.54 -11.14
C ALA A 62 7.89 -5.20 -10.92
N GLN A 63 7.13 -4.19 -10.52
CA GLN A 63 7.67 -2.92 -10.04
C GLN A 63 6.98 -2.49 -8.75
N ALA A 64 7.77 -1.96 -7.82
CA ALA A 64 7.29 -1.36 -6.58
C ALA A 64 7.19 0.16 -6.75
N PHE A 65 6.03 0.71 -6.47
CA PHE A 65 5.73 2.13 -6.57
C PHE A 65 5.44 2.70 -5.18
N PRO A 66 6.26 3.60 -4.66
CA PRO A 66 5.98 4.29 -3.40
C PRO A 66 4.88 5.34 -3.61
N GLU A 67 3.93 5.42 -2.67
CA GLU A 67 2.86 6.42 -2.62
C GLU A 67 2.09 6.60 -3.95
N LEU A 68 1.81 5.49 -4.64
CA LEU A 68 1.06 5.50 -5.89
C LEU A 68 -0.45 5.49 -5.62
N ARG A 69 -1.18 6.45 -6.22
CA ARG A 69 -2.63 6.45 -6.19
C ARG A 69 -3.19 5.31 -7.03
N CYS A 70 -4.01 4.48 -6.39
CA CYS A 70 -4.77 3.40 -7.03
C CYS A 70 -6.26 3.65 -6.85
N THR A 71 -7.01 3.70 -7.95
CA THR A 71 -8.45 3.99 -7.94
C THR A 71 -9.21 2.80 -8.51
N PHE A 72 -9.99 2.12 -7.67
CA PHE A 72 -10.77 0.92 -8.03
C PHE A 72 -11.84 0.64 -6.98
N GLY A 73 -12.86 -0.13 -7.34
CA GLY A 73 -13.91 -0.56 -6.41
C GLY A 73 -14.61 0.59 -5.66
N GLY A 74 -14.76 1.76 -6.31
CA GLY A 74 -15.40 2.92 -5.71
C GLY A 74 -14.53 3.70 -4.71
N LYS A 75 -13.26 3.32 -4.54
CA LYS A 75 -12.29 4.00 -3.67
C LYS A 75 -11.06 4.50 -4.44
N SER A 76 -10.38 5.47 -3.86
CA SER A 76 -9.09 5.97 -4.33
C SER A 76 -8.13 6.00 -3.14
N ILE A 77 -7.19 5.07 -3.11
CA ILE A 77 -6.25 4.87 -2.02
C ILE A 77 -4.81 5.13 -2.49
N VAL A 78 -3.92 5.39 -1.54
CA VAL A 78 -2.50 5.62 -1.79
C VAL A 78 -1.69 4.73 -0.85
N PRO A 79 -1.47 3.45 -1.18
CA PRO A 79 -0.63 2.57 -0.37
C PRO A 79 0.78 3.15 -0.19
N ASP A 80 1.44 2.81 0.90
CA ASP A 80 2.82 3.23 1.11
C ASP A 80 3.74 2.61 0.05
N ILE A 81 3.48 1.34 -0.33
CA ILE A 81 4.10 0.72 -1.50
C ILE A 81 3.03 -0.12 -2.23
N ALA A 82 2.83 0.16 -3.50
CA ALA A 82 1.99 -0.62 -4.40
C ALA A 82 2.87 -1.42 -5.36
N VAL A 83 2.75 -2.75 -5.40
CA VAL A 83 3.52 -3.60 -6.31
C VAL A 83 2.62 -4.11 -7.42
N PHE A 84 3.06 -3.92 -8.66
CA PHE A 84 2.38 -4.39 -9.85
C PHE A 84 3.27 -5.37 -10.62
N ILE A 85 2.74 -6.50 -11.04
CA ILE A 85 3.41 -7.37 -12.01
C ILE A 85 3.51 -6.64 -13.36
N ALA A 86 4.58 -6.91 -14.10
CA ALA A 86 4.96 -6.12 -15.27
C ALA A 86 3.83 -5.95 -16.30
N ASP A 87 3.09 -7.04 -16.58
CA ASP A 87 2.01 -7.07 -17.57
C ASP A 87 0.74 -6.31 -17.12
N ARG A 88 0.64 -5.96 -15.84
CA ARG A 88 -0.49 -5.21 -15.29
C ARG A 88 -0.20 -3.73 -15.08
N ILE A 89 1.03 -3.30 -15.35
CA ILE A 89 1.38 -1.87 -15.22
C ILE A 89 0.72 -1.11 -16.38
N PRO A 90 -0.21 -0.17 -16.09
CA PRO A 90 -0.85 0.64 -17.12
C PRO A 90 0.19 1.43 -17.92
N ARG A 91 -0.02 1.50 -19.25
CA ARG A 91 0.85 2.20 -20.17
C ARG A 91 0.09 3.27 -20.93
N ASP A 92 0.75 4.38 -21.22
CA ASP A 92 0.24 5.44 -22.06
C ASP A 92 0.41 5.11 -23.56
N GLN A 93 0.00 6.04 -24.41
CA GLN A 93 0.09 5.89 -25.89
C GLN A 93 1.52 5.75 -26.40
N ASN A 94 2.53 6.15 -25.63
CA ASN A 94 3.94 6.05 -25.97
C ASN A 94 4.59 4.78 -25.39
N GLY A 95 3.80 3.91 -24.75
CA GLY A 95 4.31 2.71 -24.07
C GLY A 95 5.00 2.97 -22.73
N GLN A 96 4.95 4.20 -22.22
CA GLN A 96 5.50 4.58 -20.93
C GLN A 96 4.50 4.24 -19.81
N VAL A 97 4.98 4.16 -18.57
CA VAL A 97 4.12 3.96 -17.40
C VAL A 97 3.11 5.11 -17.33
N SER A 98 1.84 4.76 -17.23
CA SER A 98 0.76 5.75 -17.12
C SER A 98 0.84 6.51 -15.80
N ASN A 99 0.42 7.78 -15.81
CA ASN A 99 0.25 8.56 -14.58
C ASN A 99 -1.01 8.16 -13.78
N SER A 100 -1.93 7.40 -14.38
CA SER A 100 -3.19 7.01 -13.77
C SER A 100 -3.28 5.49 -13.64
N PHE A 101 -3.51 5.02 -12.43
CA PHE A 101 -3.71 3.61 -12.11
C PHE A 101 -5.15 3.37 -11.64
N LEU A 102 -6.00 2.98 -12.58
CA LEU A 102 -7.42 2.68 -12.34
C LEU A 102 -7.62 1.18 -12.04
N CYS A 103 -6.72 0.61 -11.26
CA CYS A 103 -6.69 -0.80 -10.92
C CYS A 103 -6.05 -1.03 -9.54
N HIS A 104 -6.33 -2.19 -8.96
CA HIS A 104 -5.71 -2.64 -7.71
C HIS A 104 -4.27 -3.11 -7.94
N PRO A 105 -3.36 -2.94 -6.95
CA PRO A 105 -2.02 -3.52 -7.00
C PRO A 105 -2.08 -5.05 -6.88
N ASN A 106 -1.01 -5.73 -7.25
CA ASN A 106 -0.86 -7.18 -7.01
C ASN A 106 -0.45 -7.48 -5.56
N TRP A 107 0.29 -6.56 -4.95
CA TRP A 107 0.70 -6.62 -3.56
C TRP A 107 0.64 -5.20 -2.99
N THR A 108 -0.02 -5.04 -1.85
CA THR A 108 -0.14 -3.75 -1.15
C THR A 108 0.62 -3.81 0.17
N ILE A 109 1.39 -2.77 0.46
CA ILE A 109 2.16 -2.68 1.70
C ILE A 109 1.88 -1.33 2.35
N GLU A 110 1.50 -1.36 3.61
CA GLU A 110 1.25 -0.18 4.44
C GLU A 110 2.21 -0.19 5.64
N ILE A 111 2.61 0.99 6.08
CA ILE A 111 3.47 1.18 7.24
C ILE A 111 2.69 2.03 8.25
N LEU A 112 2.46 1.47 9.43
CA LEU A 112 1.70 2.15 10.47
C LEU A 112 2.49 3.35 10.99
N SER A 113 1.85 4.49 11.06
CA SER A 113 2.41 5.71 11.65
C SER A 113 1.80 5.94 13.04
N PRO A 114 2.52 6.54 13.99
CA PRO A 114 1.99 6.91 15.29
C PRO A 114 0.68 7.67 15.18
N GLY A 115 -0.32 7.27 15.97
CA GLY A 115 -1.65 7.89 15.98
C GLY A 115 -2.58 7.47 14.82
N ARG A 116 -2.12 6.67 13.87
CA ARG A 116 -2.98 6.08 12.83
C ARG A 116 -3.67 4.82 13.34
N SER A 117 -4.95 4.69 13.09
CA SER A 117 -5.71 3.49 13.47
C SER A 117 -5.31 2.30 12.59
N GLN A 118 -4.76 1.25 13.20
CA GLN A 118 -4.45 -0.03 12.55
C GLN A 118 -5.65 -0.58 11.78
N THR A 119 -6.85 -0.53 12.39
CA THR A 119 -8.10 -1.01 11.76
C THR A 119 -8.42 -0.27 10.46
N LYS A 120 -8.17 1.05 10.41
CA LYS A 120 -8.40 1.82 9.18
C LYS A 120 -7.43 1.43 8.08
N VAL A 121 -6.17 1.16 8.42
CA VAL A 121 -5.17 0.70 7.45
C VAL A 121 -5.51 -0.69 6.95
N LEU A 122 -5.87 -1.62 7.83
CA LEU A 122 -6.31 -2.96 7.45
C LEU A 122 -7.53 -2.95 6.52
N ARG A 123 -8.48 -2.01 6.69
CA ARG A 123 -9.60 -1.85 5.75
C ARG A 123 -9.16 -1.51 4.33
N ASN A 124 -8.10 -0.71 4.16
CA ASN A 124 -7.53 -0.44 2.83
C ASN A 124 -6.90 -1.72 2.25
N ILE A 125 -6.16 -2.48 3.06
CA ILE A 125 -5.60 -3.77 2.64
C ILE A 125 -6.72 -4.75 2.24
N PHE A 126 -7.77 -4.89 3.06
CA PHE A 126 -8.90 -5.78 2.75
C PHE A 126 -9.63 -5.35 1.48
N HIS A 127 -9.82 -4.03 1.28
CA HIS A 127 -10.36 -3.52 0.02
C HIS A 127 -9.52 -3.95 -1.18
N CYS A 128 -8.19 -3.93 -1.08
CA CYS A 128 -7.31 -4.44 -2.13
C CYS A 128 -7.53 -5.94 -2.37
N LEU A 129 -7.54 -6.75 -1.31
CA LEU A 129 -7.72 -8.20 -1.37
C LEU A 129 -9.08 -8.60 -1.97
N GLU A 130 -10.15 -7.91 -1.61
CA GLU A 130 -11.50 -8.10 -2.17
C GLU A 130 -11.57 -7.85 -3.69
N HIS A 131 -10.64 -7.06 -4.23
CA HIS A 131 -10.57 -6.73 -5.65
C HIS A 131 -9.48 -7.48 -6.42
N GLY A 132 -8.82 -8.48 -5.80
CA GLY A 132 -7.90 -9.37 -6.48
C GLY A 132 -6.40 -9.12 -6.22
N THR A 133 -6.05 -8.26 -5.26
CA THR A 133 -4.69 -8.20 -4.72
C THR A 133 -4.33 -9.53 -4.09
N ALA A 134 -3.16 -10.06 -4.39
CA ALA A 134 -2.74 -11.38 -3.92
C ALA A 134 -2.34 -11.37 -2.44
N MET A 135 -1.81 -10.25 -1.94
CA MET A 135 -1.32 -10.15 -0.56
C MET A 135 -1.28 -8.70 -0.09
N GLY A 136 -1.48 -8.50 1.20
CA GLY A 136 -1.27 -7.24 1.90
C GLY A 136 -0.35 -7.40 3.10
N TRP A 137 0.58 -6.46 3.27
CA TRP A 137 1.39 -6.33 4.47
C TRP A 137 1.05 -5.04 5.20
N LEU A 138 0.99 -5.12 6.54
CA LEU A 138 1.00 -3.97 7.42
C LEU A 138 2.20 -4.08 8.36
N LEU A 139 3.16 -3.17 8.21
CA LEU A 139 4.31 -3.07 9.10
C LEU A 139 3.96 -2.16 10.28
N ASP A 140 4.22 -2.64 11.50
CA ASP A 140 4.12 -1.84 12.71
C ASP A 140 5.52 -1.59 13.29
N PRO A 141 6.10 -0.39 13.06
CA PRO A 141 7.46 -0.09 13.52
C PRO A 141 7.56 0.19 15.04
N GLU A 142 6.46 0.36 15.75
CA GLU A 142 6.50 0.52 17.21
C GLU A 142 6.55 -0.83 17.91
N GLU A 143 5.81 -1.82 17.40
CA GLU A 143 5.78 -3.18 17.94
C GLU A 143 6.78 -4.11 17.23
N SER A 144 7.48 -3.65 16.19
CA SER A 144 8.40 -4.44 15.36
C SER A 144 7.77 -5.74 14.86
N CYS A 145 6.55 -5.66 14.36
CA CYS A 145 5.82 -6.80 13.80
C CYS A 145 5.21 -6.49 12.43
N VAL A 146 4.92 -7.54 11.68
CA VAL A 146 4.28 -7.46 10.38
C VAL A 146 3.01 -8.30 10.38
N PHE A 147 1.89 -7.68 9.99
CA PHE A 147 0.64 -8.38 9.73
C PHE A 147 0.57 -8.71 8.24
N VAL A 148 0.39 -9.98 7.91
CA VAL A 148 0.28 -10.47 6.54
C VAL A 148 -1.13 -11.00 6.33
N SER A 149 -1.76 -10.60 5.22
CA SER A 149 -3.09 -11.03 4.81
C SER A 149 -3.06 -11.46 3.34
N ASP A 150 -3.52 -12.66 3.06
CA ASP A 150 -3.75 -13.21 1.72
C ASP A 150 -5.24 -13.30 1.37
N SER A 151 -6.09 -13.02 2.34
CA SER A 151 -7.54 -12.92 2.19
C SER A 151 -8.12 -11.94 3.22
N PRO A 152 -9.31 -11.35 3.00
CA PRO A 152 -9.96 -10.45 3.96
C PRO A 152 -10.34 -11.11 5.29
N GLN A 153 -10.33 -12.45 5.34
CA GLN A 153 -10.69 -13.24 6.53
C GLN A 153 -9.47 -13.76 7.30
N SER A 154 -8.26 -13.58 6.77
CA SER A 154 -7.02 -14.12 7.36
C SER A 154 -6.01 -13.01 7.57
N VAL A 155 -5.58 -12.83 8.81
CA VAL A 155 -4.47 -11.96 9.20
C VAL A 155 -3.54 -12.76 10.09
N GLN A 156 -2.29 -12.89 9.69
CA GLN A 156 -1.23 -13.54 10.47
C GLN A 156 -0.24 -12.50 10.93
N MET A 157 0.21 -12.60 12.18
CA MET A 157 1.21 -11.71 12.77
C MET A 157 2.58 -12.42 12.83
N PHE A 158 3.61 -11.71 12.41
CA PHE A 158 5.01 -12.12 12.43
C PHE A 158 5.80 -11.13 13.27
N GLU A 159 6.39 -11.60 14.36
CA GLU A 159 7.08 -10.76 15.36
C GLU A 159 8.48 -11.25 15.74
N GLN A 160 8.79 -12.53 15.48
CA GLN A 160 10.11 -13.04 15.80
C GLN A 160 11.11 -12.63 14.70
N PRO A 161 12.31 -12.12 15.05
CA PRO A 161 13.27 -11.59 14.08
C PRO A 161 13.66 -12.57 12.96
N GLU A 162 13.73 -13.86 13.26
CA GLU A 162 14.11 -14.91 12.31
C GLU A 162 12.98 -15.38 11.41
N MET A 163 11.72 -14.95 11.63
CA MET A 163 10.59 -15.35 10.80
C MET A 163 10.70 -14.74 9.41
N ILE A 164 10.70 -15.61 8.40
CA ILE A 164 10.63 -15.23 7.00
C ILE A 164 9.17 -14.87 6.68
N LEU A 165 8.99 -13.72 6.07
CA LEU A 165 7.66 -13.22 5.73
C LEU A 165 7.10 -13.90 4.47
N PRO A 166 5.82 -14.33 4.47
CA PRO A 166 5.14 -14.79 3.27
C PRO A 166 5.09 -13.67 2.22
N VAL A 167 5.31 -14.06 0.96
CA VAL A 167 5.25 -13.18 -0.21
C VAL A 167 4.29 -13.74 -1.26
N PRO A 168 3.73 -12.92 -2.17
CA PRO A 168 2.95 -13.41 -3.29
C PRO A 168 3.76 -14.36 -4.18
N THR A 169 3.10 -15.29 -4.85
CA THR A 169 3.77 -16.33 -5.68
C THR A 169 4.68 -15.76 -6.76
N PHE A 170 4.34 -14.59 -7.33
CA PHE A 170 5.20 -13.93 -8.32
C PHE A 170 6.49 -13.35 -7.72
N ALA A 171 6.52 -13.15 -6.40
CA ALA A 171 7.63 -12.58 -5.64
C ALA A 171 8.42 -13.65 -4.86
N ASN A 172 8.38 -14.91 -5.26
CA ASN A 172 8.94 -16.04 -4.52
C ASN A 172 10.46 -16.00 -4.29
N ARG A 173 11.18 -15.13 -4.96
CA ARG A 173 12.61 -14.88 -4.74
C ARG A 173 12.88 -13.91 -3.59
N VAL A 174 11.90 -13.07 -3.25
CA VAL A 174 12.02 -12.15 -2.14
C VAL A 174 12.05 -12.93 -0.85
N GLN A 175 13.14 -12.83 -0.11
CA GLN A 175 13.30 -13.44 1.19
C GLN A 175 13.66 -12.35 2.18
N LEU A 176 12.69 -11.94 2.98
CA LEU A 176 12.86 -10.92 4.00
C LEU A 176 12.38 -11.48 5.34
N THR A 177 13.17 -11.29 6.37
CA THR A 177 12.79 -11.59 7.74
C THR A 177 12.27 -10.34 8.44
N VAL A 178 11.53 -10.54 9.52
CA VAL A 178 11.10 -9.45 10.41
C VAL A 178 12.30 -8.64 10.90
N GLY A 179 13.38 -9.34 11.32
CA GLY A 179 14.60 -8.72 11.83
C GLY A 179 15.34 -7.88 10.79
N GLU A 180 15.41 -8.33 9.53
CA GLU A 180 16.02 -7.54 8.44
C GLU A 180 15.25 -6.25 8.20
N ILE A 181 13.92 -6.32 8.11
CA ILE A 181 13.08 -5.13 7.86
C ILE A 181 13.25 -4.09 8.96
N PHE A 182 13.10 -4.49 10.24
CA PHE A 182 13.21 -3.52 11.33
C PHE A 182 14.65 -3.18 11.69
N GLY A 183 15.64 -4.00 11.27
CA GLY A 183 17.06 -3.72 11.35
C GLY A 183 17.45 -2.42 10.63
N TRP A 184 16.82 -2.12 9.49
CA TRP A 184 17.06 -0.87 8.75
C TRP A 184 16.79 0.39 9.57
N LEU A 185 16.06 0.31 10.65
CA LEU A 185 15.80 1.46 11.54
C LEU A 185 17.00 1.80 12.45
N THR A 186 18.00 0.93 12.52
CA THR A 186 19.19 1.10 13.38
C THR A 186 20.49 1.30 12.59
N GLU A 187 20.42 1.25 11.28
CA GLU A 187 21.51 1.61 10.36
C GLU A 187 21.55 3.14 10.11
#